data_0b44241cbef4fd6447e4ba253e82f281
#
_entry.id   0b44241cbef4fd6447e4ba253e82f281
#
_cell.length_a   1.000
_cell.length_b   1.000
_cell.length_c   1.000
_cell.angle_alpha   90.00
_cell.angle_beta   90.00
_cell.angle_gamma   90.00
#
_symmetry.space_group_name_H-M   'P 1'
#
loop_
_entity.id
_entity.type
_entity.pdbx_description
1 polymer ?
#
loop_
_entity_poly.entity_id
_entity_poly.type
_entity_poly.pdbx_seq_one_letter_code
_entity_poly.pdbx_strand_id
1 'polypeptide(L)'
;WNEALGLPRPWDQQWSLRLQQIMAYETDLLNFEDIFDGSKAIRKKVRELIRSAKSELKTIDKLGGLKEAIENGYMKKKLVESQTCRQKNIERGIQKVVGVNCYTEGEGSPLLNTTDGGFMKVNRKAELDQIKNVSTWKNKRSSKKVENLLKKLQSKAESGENIMEISIECAHGGITTGEWGKVMRQVYGEYRAPTGIVSSSLDMSKSDTSQIEKIRKNVDKITKKLGIRPKMLVGKPGLDGHSNGAEQIAVRARDIGLEVIYDGIRSSPEQLANTCIEEGVHIVGLSILSGSHLFLVKEFLKLLREAKLIDTPVVVGGIIPPTDEKKLIEMGVSSVFTPKNFQ
;
A
#
# COMPACT_ATOMS: atom_id res chain seq x y z
N TRP A 1 6.70 -17.42 -6.02
CA TRP A 1 5.81 -16.89 -4.98
C TRP A 1 4.63 -16.15 -5.60
N ASN A 2 3.44 -16.44 -5.14
CA ASN A 2 2.18 -15.94 -5.68
C ASN A 2 1.56 -14.79 -4.86
N GLU A 3 2.35 -14.07 -4.09
CA GLU A 3 1.91 -12.94 -3.24
C GLU A 3 1.16 -11.86 -4.05
N ALA A 4 1.50 -11.69 -5.32
CA ALA A 4 0.79 -10.79 -6.22
C ALA A 4 -0.68 -11.18 -6.49
N LEU A 5 -1.08 -12.41 -6.18
CA LEU A 5 -2.44 -12.92 -6.32
C LEU A 5 -3.22 -12.84 -4.99
N GLY A 6 -2.53 -12.80 -3.86
CA GLY A 6 -3.09 -12.81 -2.52
C GLY A 6 -2.17 -13.45 -1.49
N LEU A 7 -2.71 -13.93 -0.38
CA LEU A 7 -1.92 -14.60 0.66
C LEU A 7 -1.38 -15.94 0.11
N PRO A 8 -0.05 -16.19 0.23
CA PRO A 8 0.55 -17.42 -0.24
C PRO A 8 0.10 -18.62 0.61
N ARG A 9 -0.19 -19.71 -0.05
CA ARG A 9 -0.52 -20.99 0.61
C ARG A 9 0.77 -21.61 1.19
N PRO A 10 0.68 -22.52 2.17
CA PRO A 10 1.85 -23.14 2.78
C PRO A 10 2.79 -23.82 1.77
N TRP A 11 2.25 -24.49 0.76
CA TRP A 11 3.08 -25.16 -0.28
C TRP A 11 3.70 -24.18 -1.26
N ASP A 12 3.10 -23.01 -1.53
CA ASP A 12 3.72 -21.98 -2.35
C ASP A 12 5.00 -21.45 -1.68
N GLN A 13 4.96 -21.26 -0.37
CA GLN A 13 6.14 -20.88 0.42
C GLN A 13 7.17 -21.99 0.45
N GLN A 14 6.72 -23.25 0.60
CA GLN A 14 7.60 -24.42 0.59
C GLN A 14 8.33 -24.55 -0.75
N TRP A 15 7.65 -24.37 -1.88
CA TRP A 15 8.28 -24.44 -3.20
C TRP A 15 9.32 -23.35 -3.41
N SER A 16 9.05 -22.15 -2.92
CA SER A 16 10.03 -21.05 -2.94
C SER A 16 11.33 -21.41 -2.19
N LEU A 17 11.20 -22.05 -1.02
CA LEU A 17 12.35 -22.55 -0.26
C LEU A 17 13.03 -23.73 -0.98
N ARG A 18 12.28 -24.68 -1.54
CA ARG A 18 12.84 -25.82 -2.25
C ARG A 18 13.64 -25.42 -3.47
N LEU A 19 13.21 -24.40 -4.22
CA LEU A 19 13.99 -23.87 -5.34
C LEU A 19 15.39 -23.43 -4.89
N GLN A 20 15.49 -22.69 -3.79
CA GLN A 20 16.77 -22.25 -3.25
C GLN A 20 17.61 -23.44 -2.75
N GLN A 21 16.99 -24.43 -2.11
CA GLN A 21 17.67 -25.62 -1.63
C GLN A 21 18.20 -26.50 -2.77
N ILE A 22 17.43 -26.66 -3.86
CA ILE A 22 17.87 -27.38 -5.08
C ILE A 22 19.10 -26.65 -5.66
N MET A 23 19.03 -25.32 -5.80
CA MET A 23 20.19 -24.57 -6.30
C MET A 23 21.41 -24.71 -5.39
N ALA A 24 21.22 -24.72 -4.07
CA ALA A 24 22.32 -24.85 -3.12
C ALA A 24 22.93 -26.26 -3.08
N TYR A 25 22.11 -27.32 -3.13
CA TYR A 25 22.59 -28.68 -2.86
C TYR A 25 22.73 -29.55 -4.10
N GLU A 26 22.07 -29.20 -5.21
CA GLU A 26 22.12 -29.97 -6.45
C GLU A 26 22.92 -29.28 -7.55
N THR A 27 23.61 -28.17 -7.22
CA THR A 27 24.54 -27.46 -8.10
C THR A 27 25.86 -27.16 -7.37
N ASP A 28 26.85 -26.69 -8.11
CA ASP A 28 28.17 -26.36 -7.56
C ASP A 28 28.25 -24.99 -6.85
N LEU A 29 27.11 -24.32 -6.63
CA LEU A 29 27.10 -22.94 -6.10
C LEU A 29 27.78 -22.82 -4.72
N LEU A 30 27.68 -23.84 -3.87
CA LEU A 30 28.29 -23.81 -2.54
C LEU A 30 29.80 -24.21 -2.55
N ASN A 31 30.31 -24.63 -3.69
CA ASN A 31 31.75 -24.98 -3.81
C ASN A 31 32.66 -23.74 -3.92
N PHE A 32 32.07 -22.56 -4.10
CA PHE A 32 32.77 -21.29 -4.29
C PHE A 32 32.33 -20.28 -3.23
N GLU A 33 33.30 -19.57 -2.61
CA GLU A 33 32.98 -18.50 -1.67
C GLU A 33 32.31 -17.31 -2.35
N ASP A 34 32.79 -16.93 -3.54
CA ASP A 34 32.19 -15.88 -4.38
C ASP A 34 32.27 -16.27 -5.86
N ILE A 35 31.14 -16.65 -6.42
CA ILE A 35 31.03 -17.01 -7.86
C ILE A 35 31.27 -15.83 -8.80
N PHE A 36 31.30 -14.61 -8.30
CA PHE A 36 31.53 -13.39 -9.07
C PHE A 36 32.94 -12.85 -8.95
N ASP A 37 33.77 -13.46 -8.10
CA ASP A 37 35.15 -13.00 -7.91
C ASP A 37 35.95 -13.03 -9.22
N GLY A 38 36.82 -12.05 -9.37
CA GLY A 38 37.61 -11.87 -10.59
C GLY A 38 36.87 -11.17 -11.74
N SER A 39 35.52 -11.09 -11.73
CA SER A 39 34.78 -10.44 -12.80
C SER A 39 34.96 -8.92 -12.80
N LYS A 40 35.65 -8.40 -13.86
CA LYS A 40 35.83 -6.95 -14.06
C LYS A 40 34.48 -6.23 -14.29
N ALA A 41 33.54 -6.89 -14.98
CA ALA A 41 32.23 -6.33 -15.27
C ALA A 41 31.39 -6.15 -13.99
N ILE A 42 31.34 -7.17 -13.14
CA ILE A 42 30.65 -7.12 -11.85
C ILE A 42 31.28 -6.06 -10.94
N ARG A 43 32.61 -6.04 -10.79
CA ARG A 43 33.29 -5.00 -10.00
C ARG A 43 33.02 -3.58 -10.51
N LYS A 44 32.93 -3.38 -11.82
CA LYS A 44 32.55 -2.07 -12.40
C LYS A 44 31.14 -1.70 -11.98
N LYS A 45 30.18 -2.62 -12.12
CA LYS A 45 28.77 -2.41 -11.75
C LYS A 45 28.60 -2.11 -10.27
N VAL A 46 29.25 -2.88 -9.40
CA VAL A 46 29.24 -2.66 -7.94
C VAL A 46 29.75 -1.26 -7.60
N ARG A 47 30.89 -0.83 -8.18
CA ARG A 47 31.42 0.54 -7.96
C ARG A 47 30.46 1.64 -8.43
N GLU A 48 29.74 1.43 -9.54
CA GLU A 48 28.73 2.37 -10.02
C GLU A 48 27.56 2.47 -9.03
N LEU A 49 27.05 1.34 -8.54
CA LEU A 49 25.98 1.29 -7.54
C LEU A 49 26.39 1.96 -6.23
N ILE A 50 27.60 1.66 -5.71
CA ILE A 50 28.14 2.30 -4.49
C ILE A 50 28.25 3.81 -4.67
N ARG A 51 28.74 4.27 -5.83
CA ARG A 51 28.86 5.71 -6.11
C ARG A 51 27.49 6.39 -6.13
N SER A 52 26.51 5.78 -6.78
CA SER A 52 25.15 6.31 -6.83
C SER A 52 24.50 6.36 -5.45
N ALA A 53 24.63 5.28 -4.65
CA ALA A 53 24.12 5.24 -3.30
C ALA A 53 24.75 6.30 -2.39
N LYS A 54 26.09 6.44 -2.43
CA LYS A 54 26.81 7.48 -1.68
C LYS A 54 26.43 8.90 -2.10
N SER A 55 26.14 9.12 -3.39
CA SER A 55 25.66 10.41 -3.89
C SER A 55 24.28 10.75 -3.32
N GLU A 56 23.39 9.75 -3.28
CA GLU A 56 22.03 9.93 -2.74
C GLU A 56 22.07 10.19 -1.22
N LEU A 57 22.85 9.41 -0.47
CA LEU A 57 23.07 9.65 0.97
C LEU A 57 23.57 11.06 1.26
N LYS A 58 24.56 11.55 0.50
CA LYS A 58 25.03 12.94 0.64
C LYS A 58 23.94 13.99 0.37
N THR A 59 23.01 13.68 -0.52
CA THR A 59 21.87 14.58 -0.79
C THR A 59 20.91 14.60 0.40
N ILE A 60 20.60 13.43 0.96
CA ILE A 60 19.76 13.29 2.15
C ILE A 60 20.41 14.02 3.35
N ASP A 61 21.70 13.84 3.56
CA ASP A 61 22.45 14.54 4.63
C ASP A 61 22.37 16.07 4.50
N LYS A 62 22.53 16.59 3.27
CA LYS A 62 22.40 18.03 3.00
C LYS A 62 20.99 18.58 3.25
N LEU A 63 19.96 17.74 3.18
CA LEU A 63 18.59 18.11 3.49
C LEU A 63 18.29 18.13 5.00
N GLY A 64 19.25 17.78 5.84
CA GLY A 64 19.08 17.68 7.28
C GLY A 64 18.90 16.25 7.80
N GLY A 65 19.15 15.25 6.95
CA GLY A 65 19.02 13.84 7.27
C GLY A 65 17.71 13.22 6.80
N LEU A 66 17.52 11.96 7.13
CA LEU A 66 16.40 11.17 6.63
C LEU A 66 15.02 11.70 7.07
N LYS A 67 14.91 12.15 8.33
CA LYS A 67 13.65 12.68 8.86
C LYS A 67 13.20 13.91 8.05
N GLU A 68 14.07 14.89 7.88
CA GLU A 68 13.78 16.09 7.10
C GLU A 68 13.49 15.76 5.63
N ALA A 69 14.22 14.78 5.04
CA ALA A 69 13.98 14.35 3.67
C ALA A 69 12.61 13.68 3.48
N ILE A 70 12.06 13.04 4.52
CA ILE A 70 10.69 12.50 4.51
C ILE A 70 9.67 13.64 4.67
N GLU A 71 9.86 14.52 5.67
CA GLU A 71 8.92 15.58 5.99
C GLU A 71 8.79 16.61 4.85
N ASN A 72 9.88 16.95 4.17
CA ASN A 72 9.85 17.84 3.01
C ASN A 72 9.43 17.18 1.69
N GLY A 73 9.07 15.88 1.73
CA GLY A 73 8.58 15.13 0.57
C GLY A 73 9.63 14.68 -0.45
N TYR A 74 10.93 14.87 -0.18
CA TYR A 74 12.01 14.49 -1.10
C TYR A 74 11.98 12.99 -1.42
N MET A 75 11.85 12.11 -0.42
CA MET A 75 11.81 10.66 -0.61
C MET A 75 10.63 10.25 -1.47
N LYS A 76 9.45 10.81 -1.20
CA LYS A 76 8.23 10.57 -1.98
C LYS A 76 8.40 11.03 -3.44
N LYS A 77 8.97 12.19 -3.67
CA LYS A 77 9.26 12.72 -4.99
C LYS A 77 10.15 11.76 -5.79
N LYS A 78 11.24 11.26 -5.19
CA LYS A 78 12.17 10.31 -5.82
C LYS A 78 11.49 8.98 -6.18
N LEU A 79 10.65 8.44 -5.31
CA LEU A 79 9.87 7.24 -5.59
C LEU A 79 8.92 7.43 -6.78
N VAL A 80 8.17 8.52 -6.79
CA VAL A 80 7.24 8.83 -7.89
C VAL A 80 7.98 9.02 -9.22
N GLU A 81 9.08 9.77 -9.23
CA GLU A 81 9.93 9.96 -10.43
C GLU A 81 10.45 8.65 -10.98
N SER A 82 11.01 7.78 -10.10
CA SER A 82 11.55 6.48 -10.48
C SER A 82 10.48 5.56 -11.08
N GLN A 83 9.33 5.44 -10.43
CA GLN A 83 8.22 4.60 -10.92
C GLN A 83 7.63 5.13 -12.22
N THR A 84 7.45 6.43 -12.35
CA THR A 84 6.94 7.04 -13.58
C THR A 84 7.91 6.83 -14.75
N CYS A 85 9.21 6.95 -14.51
CA CYS A 85 10.23 6.67 -15.51
C CYS A 85 10.19 5.20 -15.95
N ARG A 86 10.13 4.27 -15.00
CA ARG A 86 10.02 2.84 -15.29
C ARG A 86 8.76 2.51 -16.09
N GLN A 87 7.62 3.03 -15.67
CA GLN A 87 6.34 2.81 -16.37
C GLN A 87 6.42 3.28 -17.84
N LYS A 88 6.91 4.49 -18.06
CA LYS A 88 7.11 5.02 -19.40
C LYS A 88 8.06 4.16 -20.26
N ASN A 89 9.13 3.64 -19.67
CA ASN A 89 10.06 2.77 -20.38
C ASN A 89 9.42 1.44 -20.79
N ILE A 90 8.54 0.89 -19.94
CA ILE A 90 7.76 -0.31 -20.25
C ILE A 90 6.74 -0.03 -21.35
N GLU A 91 5.95 1.03 -21.23
CA GLU A 91 4.94 1.45 -22.22
C GLU A 91 5.55 1.73 -23.60
N ARG A 92 6.76 2.30 -23.63
CA ARG A 92 7.51 2.55 -24.87
C ARG A 92 8.26 1.33 -25.42
N GLY A 93 8.22 0.19 -24.74
CA GLY A 93 8.98 -1.00 -25.12
C GLY A 93 10.50 -0.89 -24.93
N ILE A 94 11.00 0.21 -24.32
CA ILE A 94 12.43 0.40 -24.01
C ILE A 94 12.85 -0.63 -22.95
N GLN A 95 12.04 -0.81 -21.91
CA GLN A 95 12.20 -1.86 -20.91
C GLN A 95 11.25 -3.02 -21.25
N LYS A 96 11.83 -4.17 -21.59
CA LYS A 96 11.07 -5.40 -21.82
C LYS A 96 10.76 -6.08 -20.50
N VAL A 97 9.49 -6.41 -20.30
CA VAL A 97 9.01 -7.21 -19.16
C VAL A 97 8.19 -8.35 -19.73
N VAL A 98 8.72 -9.57 -19.58
CA VAL A 98 8.10 -10.79 -20.12
C VAL A 98 6.71 -11.00 -19.50
N GLY A 99 5.73 -11.30 -20.34
CA GLY A 99 4.34 -11.47 -19.94
C GLY A 99 3.59 -10.15 -19.67
N VAL A 100 4.24 -8.98 -19.89
CA VAL A 100 3.62 -7.66 -19.72
C VAL A 100 3.60 -6.89 -21.03
N ASN A 101 4.77 -6.61 -21.63
CA ASN A 101 4.87 -5.90 -22.92
C ASN A 101 5.63 -6.67 -24.01
N CYS A 102 6.02 -7.91 -23.72
CA CYS A 102 6.59 -8.85 -24.69
C CYS A 102 6.31 -10.28 -24.23
N TYR A 103 6.25 -11.22 -25.20
CA TYR A 103 5.94 -12.64 -24.96
C TYR A 103 4.68 -12.80 -24.10
N THR A 104 3.60 -12.14 -24.53
CA THR A 104 2.31 -12.12 -23.83
C THR A 104 1.41 -13.28 -24.25
N GLU A 105 1.78 -14.01 -25.29
CA GLU A 105 1.10 -15.22 -25.77
C GLU A 105 1.33 -16.36 -24.77
N GLY A 106 0.29 -17.06 -24.44
CA GLY A 106 0.39 -18.24 -23.58
C GLY A 106 -0.93 -18.59 -22.89
N GLU A 107 -0.94 -19.76 -22.30
CA GLU A 107 -2.05 -20.19 -21.46
C GLU A 107 -2.07 -19.40 -20.16
N GLY A 108 -3.27 -19.22 -19.60
CA GLY A 108 -3.42 -18.57 -18.28
C GLY A 108 -2.64 -19.33 -17.21
N SER A 109 -2.14 -18.60 -16.20
CA SER A 109 -1.36 -19.20 -15.11
C SER A 109 -2.13 -20.37 -14.48
N PRO A 110 -1.53 -21.58 -14.39
CA PRO A 110 -2.15 -22.73 -13.70
C PRO A 110 -2.54 -22.40 -12.25
N LEU A 111 -1.86 -21.45 -11.62
CA LEU A 111 -2.15 -21.00 -10.25
C LEU A 111 -3.53 -20.35 -10.13
N LEU A 112 -4.09 -19.80 -11.22
CA LEU A 112 -5.42 -19.19 -11.23
C LEU A 112 -6.55 -20.21 -11.47
N ASN A 113 -6.22 -21.38 -11.97
CA ASN A 113 -7.18 -22.44 -12.31
C ASN A 113 -7.46 -23.42 -11.17
N THR A 114 -6.94 -23.14 -9.97
CA THR A 114 -7.18 -23.95 -8.77
C THR A 114 -8.52 -23.59 -8.13
N THR A 115 -9.17 -24.55 -7.47
CA THR A 115 -10.47 -24.38 -6.80
C THR A 115 -10.46 -23.34 -5.70
N ASP A 116 -9.29 -23.06 -5.13
CA ASP A 116 -9.07 -22.04 -4.11
C ASP A 116 -8.72 -20.64 -4.68
N GLY A 117 -8.63 -20.50 -6.01
CA GLY A 117 -8.30 -19.28 -6.71
C GLY A 117 -6.80 -18.91 -6.66
N GLY A 118 -5.93 -19.84 -6.25
CA GLY A 118 -4.48 -19.65 -6.24
C GLY A 118 -3.91 -18.92 -5.02
N PHE A 119 -4.71 -18.65 -4.00
CA PHE A 119 -4.28 -17.97 -2.77
C PHE A 119 -5.06 -18.48 -1.56
N MET A 120 -4.46 -18.27 -0.38
CA MET A 120 -5.07 -18.65 0.89
C MET A 120 -6.19 -17.67 1.28
N LYS A 121 -7.35 -18.20 1.59
CA LYS A 121 -8.46 -17.42 2.15
C LYS A 121 -8.40 -17.45 3.68
N VAL A 122 -8.68 -16.30 4.29
CA VAL A 122 -8.76 -16.21 5.76
C VAL A 122 -9.93 -17.05 6.26
N ASN A 123 -9.65 -17.92 7.24
CA ASN A 123 -10.67 -18.73 7.86
C ASN A 123 -11.51 -17.90 8.83
N ARG A 124 -12.76 -17.62 8.46
CA ARG A 124 -13.69 -16.83 9.27
C ARG A 124 -13.88 -17.38 10.67
N LYS A 125 -13.86 -18.69 10.84
CA LYS A 125 -13.98 -19.33 12.16
C LYS A 125 -12.77 -18.99 13.03
N ALA A 126 -11.55 -19.07 12.48
CA ALA A 126 -10.33 -18.72 13.22
C ALA A 126 -10.34 -17.26 13.70
N GLU A 127 -10.85 -16.33 12.86
CA GLU A 127 -11.03 -14.92 13.24
C GLU A 127 -12.00 -14.78 14.42
N LEU A 128 -13.18 -15.40 14.35
CA LEU A 128 -14.17 -15.34 15.41
C LEU A 128 -13.70 -15.99 16.72
N ASP A 129 -12.99 -17.12 16.61
CA ASP A 129 -12.40 -17.80 17.76
C ASP A 129 -11.34 -16.91 18.42
N GLN A 130 -10.52 -16.21 17.66
CA GLN A 130 -9.51 -15.29 18.19
C GLN A 130 -10.15 -14.07 18.87
N ILE A 131 -11.20 -13.49 18.30
CA ILE A 131 -11.96 -12.40 18.94
C ILE A 131 -12.51 -12.85 20.28
N LYS A 132 -13.11 -14.05 20.33
CA LYS A 132 -13.62 -14.66 21.57
C LYS A 132 -12.50 -14.90 22.58
N ASN A 133 -11.35 -15.41 22.14
CA ASN A 133 -10.20 -15.66 23.01
C ASN A 133 -9.69 -14.37 23.65
N VAL A 134 -9.54 -13.29 22.86
CA VAL A 134 -9.12 -11.98 23.37
C VAL A 134 -10.13 -11.41 24.37
N SER A 135 -11.43 -11.53 24.09
CA SER A 135 -12.49 -11.12 25.03
C SER A 135 -12.42 -11.89 26.32
N THR A 136 -12.31 -13.22 26.25
CA THR A 136 -12.18 -14.09 27.42
C THR A 136 -10.91 -13.76 28.22
N TRP A 137 -9.79 -13.53 27.55
CA TRP A 137 -8.54 -13.09 28.17
C TRP A 137 -8.72 -11.80 28.96
N LYS A 138 -9.31 -10.78 28.35
CA LYS A 138 -9.58 -9.49 29.01
C LYS A 138 -10.47 -9.64 30.24
N ASN A 139 -11.46 -10.51 30.21
CA ASN A 139 -12.39 -10.75 31.35
C ASN A 139 -11.74 -11.51 32.50
N LYS A 140 -10.71 -12.34 32.25
CA LYS A 140 -10.05 -13.15 33.27
C LYS A 140 -8.90 -12.44 33.99
N ARG A 141 -8.34 -11.38 33.43
CA ARG A 141 -7.22 -10.66 34.04
C ARG A 141 -7.65 -9.63 35.06
N SER A 142 -6.74 -9.22 35.96
CA SER A 142 -7.00 -8.18 36.96
C SER A 142 -7.03 -6.79 36.32
N SER A 143 -8.19 -6.16 36.21
CA SER A 143 -8.37 -4.81 35.65
C SER A 143 -7.53 -3.77 36.40
N LYS A 144 -7.46 -3.86 37.76
CA LYS A 144 -6.66 -2.94 38.58
C LYS A 144 -5.15 -3.06 38.30
N LYS A 145 -4.66 -4.30 38.08
CA LYS A 145 -3.25 -4.52 37.70
C LYS A 145 -2.94 -3.93 36.32
N VAL A 146 -3.84 -4.15 35.37
CA VAL A 146 -3.72 -3.61 34.00
C VAL A 146 -3.67 -2.08 34.01
N GLU A 147 -4.61 -1.45 34.73
CA GLU A 147 -4.66 0.01 34.82
C GLU A 147 -3.37 0.59 35.42
N ASN A 148 -2.86 0.00 36.49
CA ASN A 148 -1.63 0.44 37.12
C ASN A 148 -0.41 0.30 36.22
N LEU A 149 -0.33 -0.80 35.45
CA LEU A 149 0.77 -1.02 34.52
C LEU A 149 0.70 -0.07 33.31
N LEU A 150 -0.50 0.23 32.80
CA LEU A 150 -0.67 1.21 31.71
C LEU A 150 -0.29 2.62 32.17
N LYS A 151 -0.63 3.01 33.41
CA LYS A 151 -0.19 4.30 34.00
C LYS A 151 1.34 4.36 34.14
N LYS A 152 1.97 3.29 34.61
CA LYS A 152 3.45 3.22 34.70
C LYS A 152 4.09 3.30 33.32
N LEU A 153 3.55 2.59 32.34
CA LEU A 153 4.02 2.65 30.97
C LEU A 153 3.95 4.06 30.40
N GLN A 154 2.82 4.72 30.61
CA GLN A 154 2.62 6.10 30.19
C GLN A 154 3.65 7.04 30.83
N SER A 155 3.82 7.00 32.14
CA SER A 155 4.78 7.84 32.87
C SER A 155 6.22 7.63 32.38
N LYS A 156 6.64 6.37 32.17
CA LYS A 156 7.99 6.09 31.64
C LYS A 156 8.16 6.56 30.19
N ALA A 157 7.13 6.46 29.36
CA ALA A 157 7.18 6.97 28.01
C ALA A 157 7.25 8.51 27.97
N GLU A 158 6.50 9.20 28.84
CA GLU A 158 6.53 10.66 28.97
C GLU A 158 7.88 11.19 29.49
N SER A 159 8.53 10.44 30.40
CA SER A 159 9.86 10.82 30.92
C SER A 159 11.01 10.52 29.97
N GLY A 160 10.77 9.80 28.85
CA GLY A 160 11.81 9.38 27.93
C GLY A 160 12.70 8.24 28.43
N GLU A 161 12.30 7.54 29.49
CA GLU A 161 12.99 6.36 29.97
C GLU A 161 12.85 5.16 29.03
N ASN A 162 13.73 4.18 29.20
CA ASN A 162 13.61 2.91 28.49
C ASN A 162 12.31 2.18 28.89
N ILE A 163 11.40 2.00 27.93
CA ILE A 163 10.11 1.37 28.14
C ILE A 163 10.12 -0.16 28.02
N MET A 164 11.26 -0.79 27.75
CA MET A 164 11.32 -2.24 27.49
C MET A 164 10.91 -3.05 28.73
N GLU A 165 11.46 -2.75 29.90
CA GLU A 165 11.15 -3.47 31.13
C GLU A 165 9.65 -3.39 31.48
N ILE A 166 9.09 -2.17 31.46
CA ILE A 166 7.66 -2.00 31.74
C ILE A 166 6.78 -2.64 30.67
N SER A 167 7.23 -2.71 29.40
CA SER A 167 6.51 -3.42 28.34
C SER A 167 6.47 -4.92 28.59
N ILE A 168 7.54 -5.50 29.11
CA ILE A 168 7.57 -6.92 29.54
C ILE A 168 6.60 -7.14 30.72
N GLU A 169 6.61 -6.26 31.72
CA GLU A 169 5.64 -6.33 32.84
C GLU A 169 4.20 -6.21 32.33
N CYS A 170 3.95 -5.34 31.36
CA CYS A 170 2.65 -5.19 30.70
C CYS A 170 2.21 -6.49 30.02
N ALA A 171 3.10 -7.15 29.29
CA ALA A 171 2.81 -8.43 28.64
C ALA A 171 2.46 -9.52 29.68
N HIS A 172 3.26 -9.65 30.73
CA HIS A 172 2.98 -10.57 31.86
C HIS A 172 1.70 -10.19 32.64
N GLY A 173 1.36 -8.91 32.68
CA GLY A 173 0.11 -8.40 33.29
C GLY A 173 -1.12 -8.64 32.44
N GLY A 174 -0.97 -9.17 31.24
CA GLY A 174 -2.06 -9.48 30.31
C GLY A 174 -2.56 -8.29 29.50
N ILE A 175 -1.75 -7.24 29.35
CA ILE A 175 -2.04 -6.10 28.49
C ILE A 175 -1.94 -6.56 27.03
N THR A 176 -2.93 -6.20 26.23
CA THR A 176 -2.94 -6.49 24.79
C THR A 176 -2.10 -5.47 24.03
N THR A 177 -1.62 -5.87 22.83
CA THR A 177 -0.88 -4.95 21.92
C THR A 177 -1.68 -3.69 21.59
N GLY A 178 -3.01 -3.80 21.48
CA GLY A 178 -3.87 -2.63 21.23
C GLY A 178 -3.89 -1.65 22.41
N GLU A 179 -3.92 -2.13 23.65
CA GLU A 179 -3.87 -1.28 24.85
C GLU A 179 -2.49 -0.63 25.02
N TRP A 180 -1.44 -1.40 24.80
CA TRP A 180 -0.08 -0.88 24.80
C TRP A 180 0.11 0.21 23.71
N GLY A 181 -0.30 -0.10 22.48
CA GLY A 181 -0.22 0.84 21.36
C GLY A 181 -1.08 2.09 21.57
N LYS A 182 -2.21 1.98 22.29
CA LYS A 182 -3.03 3.15 22.65
C LYS A 182 -2.25 4.12 23.53
N VAL A 183 -1.53 3.62 24.54
CA VAL A 183 -0.69 4.46 25.40
C VAL A 183 0.43 5.13 24.60
N MET A 184 1.10 4.38 23.69
CA MET A 184 2.15 4.95 22.84
C MET A 184 1.61 6.05 21.96
N ARG A 185 0.43 5.88 21.36
CA ARG A 185 -0.20 6.93 20.55
C ARG A 185 -0.63 8.17 21.37
N GLN A 186 -1.02 7.96 22.60
CA GLN A 186 -1.34 9.07 23.50
C GLN A 186 -0.12 9.93 23.84
N VAL A 187 1.04 9.29 24.04
CA VAL A 187 2.29 10.01 24.38
C VAL A 187 2.97 10.61 23.17
N TYR A 188 3.12 9.83 22.10
CA TYR A 188 3.93 10.22 20.94
C TYR A 188 3.10 10.72 19.75
N GLY A 189 1.77 10.60 19.80
CA GLY A 189 0.89 10.88 18.69
C GLY A 189 0.87 9.74 17.66
N GLU A 190 0.11 9.95 16.60
CA GLU A 190 0.03 9.03 15.46
C GLU A 190 0.83 9.59 14.31
N TYR A 191 1.71 8.75 13.73
CA TYR A 191 2.38 9.12 12.50
C TYR A 191 1.36 9.19 11.36
N ARG A 192 1.31 10.34 10.69
CA ARG A 192 0.62 10.49 9.41
C ARG A 192 1.64 10.65 8.31
N ALA A 193 1.56 9.82 7.29
CA ALA A 193 2.38 9.98 6.11
C ALA A 193 2.07 11.34 5.45
N PRO A 194 3.07 12.00 4.82
CA PRO A 194 2.82 13.24 4.10
C PRO A 194 1.71 13.08 3.09
N THR A 195 0.69 13.92 3.15
CA THR A 195 -0.43 13.98 2.22
C THR A 195 -0.07 14.85 1.01
N GLY A 196 -0.88 14.76 -0.04
CA GLY A 196 -0.70 15.55 -1.25
C GLY A 196 0.17 14.87 -2.32
N ILE A 197 0.13 15.42 -3.51
CA ILE A 197 0.83 14.90 -4.70
C ILE A 197 2.03 15.79 -4.98
N VAL A 198 3.21 15.20 -5.01
CA VAL A 198 4.41 15.91 -5.45
C VAL A 198 4.31 16.13 -6.95
N SER A 199 4.48 17.39 -7.41
CA SER A 199 4.52 17.69 -8.84
C SER A 199 5.71 17.00 -9.48
N SER A 200 5.46 16.02 -10.35
CA SER A 200 6.50 15.55 -11.27
C SER A 200 6.46 16.45 -12.51
N SER A 201 7.54 17.12 -12.79
CA SER A 201 7.75 17.89 -14.03
C SER A 201 8.05 16.98 -15.23
N LEU A 202 7.43 15.80 -15.28
CA LEU A 202 7.72 14.84 -16.35
C LEU A 202 6.91 15.18 -17.59
N ASP A 203 7.61 15.60 -18.63
CA ASP A 203 7.05 15.82 -19.97
C ASP A 203 6.29 14.58 -20.45
N MET A 204 5.04 14.80 -20.82
CA MET A 204 4.17 13.77 -21.41
C MET A 204 4.69 13.42 -22.80
N SER A 205 4.93 12.14 -23.05
CA SER A 205 5.36 11.69 -24.37
C SER A 205 4.23 11.80 -25.40
N LYS A 206 4.59 12.10 -26.64
CA LYS A 206 3.68 12.34 -27.77
C LYS A 206 2.79 11.14 -28.16
N SER A 207 3.05 9.92 -27.67
CA SER A 207 2.30 8.71 -28.06
C SER A 207 0.96 8.51 -27.33
N ASP A 208 0.79 9.07 -26.13
CA ASP A 208 -0.46 8.96 -25.36
C ASP A 208 -1.44 10.13 -25.59
N THR A 209 -1.10 11.04 -26.48
CA THR A 209 -1.73 12.36 -26.56
C THR A 209 -3.21 12.30 -26.90
N SER A 210 -3.65 11.40 -27.77
CA SER A 210 -5.04 11.44 -28.29
C SER A 210 -6.10 10.95 -27.28
N GLN A 211 -5.82 9.88 -26.55
CA GLN A 211 -6.77 9.36 -25.54
C GLN A 211 -6.81 10.27 -24.31
N ILE A 212 -5.64 10.70 -23.82
CA ILE A 212 -5.52 11.61 -22.69
C ILE A 212 -6.15 12.97 -22.98
N GLU A 213 -5.95 13.51 -24.20
CA GLU A 213 -6.59 14.75 -24.64
C GLU A 213 -8.12 14.61 -24.70
N LYS A 214 -8.63 13.45 -25.14
CA LYS A 214 -10.07 13.18 -25.14
C LYS A 214 -10.63 13.16 -23.72
N ILE A 215 -9.91 12.53 -22.77
CA ILE A 215 -10.30 12.50 -21.36
C ILE A 215 -10.24 13.91 -20.77
N ARG A 216 -9.17 14.68 -21.00
CA ARG A 216 -9.05 16.09 -20.57
C ARG A 216 -10.23 16.93 -21.06
N LYS A 217 -10.57 16.84 -22.35
CA LYS A 217 -11.74 17.52 -22.91
C LYS A 217 -13.05 17.15 -22.20
N ASN A 218 -13.19 15.89 -21.77
CA ASN A 218 -14.36 15.47 -21.01
C ASN A 218 -14.36 16.05 -19.57
N VAL A 219 -13.19 16.06 -18.91
CA VAL A 219 -13.02 16.71 -17.60
C VAL A 219 -13.33 18.21 -17.69
N ASP A 220 -12.86 18.89 -18.74
CA ASP A 220 -13.15 20.31 -18.98
C ASP A 220 -14.66 20.57 -19.19
N LYS A 221 -15.36 19.66 -19.89
CA LYS A 221 -16.83 19.76 -20.04
C LYS A 221 -17.54 19.61 -18.68
N ILE A 222 -17.08 18.67 -17.85
CA ILE A 222 -17.65 18.47 -16.50
C ILE A 222 -17.36 19.69 -15.63
N THR A 223 -16.12 20.20 -15.67
CA THR A 223 -15.72 21.43 -14.99
C THR A 223 -16.62 22.61 -15.32
N LYS A 224 -16.93 22.80 -16.62
CA LYS A 224 -17.85 23.85 -17.06
C LYS A 224 -19.28 23.66 -16.56
N LYS A 225 -19.75 22.41 -16.42
CA LYS A 225 -21.08 22.11 -15.88
C LYS A 225 -21.17 22.31 -14.37
N LEU A 226 -20.11 21.94 -13.63
CA LEU A 226 -20.05 22.06 -12.19
C LEU A 226 -19.67 23.47 -11.71
N GLY A 227 -19.06 24.28 -12.57
CA GLY A 227 -18.46 25.57 -12.19
C GLY A 227 -17.14 25.46 -11.43
N ILE A 228 -16.73 24.26 -11.03
CA ILE A 228 -15.48 23.96 -10.32
C ILE A 228 -14.84 22.71 -10.90
N ARG A 229 -13.54 22.53 -10.71
CA ARG A 229 -12.85 21.29 -11.09
C ARG A 229 -13.37 20.12 -10.27
N PRO A 230 -13.65 18.96 -10.92
CA PRO A 230 -14.05 17.77 -10.17
C PRO A 230 -12.92 17.35 -9.23
N LYS A 231 -13.24 17.16 -7.96
CA LYS A 231 -12.31 16.71 -6.91
C LYS A 231 -12.35 15.19 -6.79
N MET A 232 -11.18 14.57 -6.78
CA MET A 232 -11.02 13.13 -6.57
C MET A 232 -10.21 12.87 -5.30
N LEU A 233 -10.79 12.16 -4.34
CA LEU A 233 -10.04 11.59 -3.24
C LEU A 233 -9.38 10.28 -3.68
N VAL A 234 -8.10 10.13 -3.44
CA VAL A 234 -7.38 8.85 -3.55
C VAL A 234 -6.91 8.44 -2.17
N GLY A 235 -7.44 7.34 -1.65
CA GLY A 235 -7.17 6.86 -0.31
C GLY A 235 -6.78 5.39 -0.25
N LYS A 236 -6.08 5.03 0.82
CA LYS A 236 -5.69 3.65 1.13
C LYS A 236 -6.20 3.27 2.53
N PRO A 237 -7.42 2.72 2.61
CA PRO A 237 -7.95 2.29 3.89
C PRO A 237 -7.21 1.06 4.43
N GLY A 238 -7.10 0.99 5.76
CA GLY A 238 -6.50 -0.14 6.47
C GLY A 238 -5.00 0.00 6.67
N LEU A 239 -4.34 -1.12 7.01
CA LEU A 239 -2.94 -1.13 7.42
C LEU A 239 -1.94 -1.31 6.26
N ASP A 240 -2.42 -1.35 5.03
CA ASP A 240 -1.59 -1.53 3.84
C ASP A 240 -0.65 -0.33 3.62
N GLY A 241 0.64 -0.60 3.56
CA GLY A 241 1.69 0.41 3.37
C GLY A 241 2.17 0.60 1.93
N HIS A 242 1.60 -0.10 0.95
CA HIS A 242 2.03 -0.01 -0.46
C HIS A 242 1.46 1.26 -1.13
N SER A 243 2.21 2.36 -1.13
CA SER A 243 1.73 3.65 -1.64
C SER A 243 1.80 3.81 -3.17
N ASN A 244 2.76 3.14 -3.82
CA ASN A 244 3.12 3.41 -5.22
C ASN A 244 1.95 3.41 -6.21
N GLY A 245 1.05 2.41 -6.13
CA GLY A 245 -0.10 2.31 -7.04
C GLY A 245 -1.09 3.46 -6.87
N ALA A 246 -1.41 3.82 -5.63
CA ALA A 246 -2.31 4.92 -5.33
C ALA A 246 -1.72 6.28 -5.75
N GLU A 247 -0.42 6.48 -5.53
CA GLU A 247 0.29 7.70 -5.94
C GLU A 247 0.31 7.86 -7.46
N GLN A 248 0.52 6.78 -8.22
CA GLN A 248 0.47 6.83 -9.69
C GLN A 248 -0.93 7.20 -10.20
N ILE A 249 -1.98 6.63 -9.61
CA ILE A 249 -3.36 6.99 -9.94
C ILE A 249 -3.62 8.46 -9.62
N ALA A 250 -3.19 8.93 -8.46
CA ALA A 250 -3.34 10.32 -8.05
C ALA A 250 -2.63 11.29 -9.02
N VAL A 251 -1.40 10.97 -9.44
CA VAL A 251 -0.66 11.77 -10.43
C VAL A 251 -1.38 11.77 -11.78
N ARG A 252 -1.81 10.61 -12.28
CA ARG A 252 -2.53 10.51 -13.57
C ARG A 252 -3.88 11.23 -13.54
N ALA A 253 -4.63 11.11 -12.44
CA ALA A 253 -5.89 11.83 -12.26
C ALA A 253 -5.70 13.35 -12.30
N ARG A 254 -4.65 13.86 -11.66
CA ARG A 254 -4.28 15.28 -11.76
C ARG A 254 -3.89 15.67 -13.19
N ASP A 255 -3.10 14.83 -13.87
CA ASP A 255 -2.61 15.11 -15.22
C ASP A 255 -3.74 15.20 -16.26
N ILE A 256 -4.87 14.54 -16.02
CA ILE A 256 -6.08 14.66 -16.85
C ILE A 256 -6.98 15.84 -16.45
N GLY A 257 -6.61 16.62 -15.42
CA GLY A 257 -7.29 17.86 -15.05
C GLY A 257 -8.21 17.76 -13.83
N LEU A 258 -8.22 16.65 -13.09
CA LEU A 258 -8.92 16.57 -11.82
C LEU A 258 -8.14 17.32 -10.72
N GLU A 259 -8.87 17.87 -9.76
CA GLU A 259 -8.30 18.26 -8.48
C GLU A 259 -8.19 17.00 -7.62
N VAL A 260 -6.98 16.66 -7.19
CA VAL A 260 -6.75 15.39 -6.50
C VAL A 260 -6.30 15.61 -5.07
N ILE A 261 -7.03 14.98 -4.16
CA ILE A 261 -6.70 14.92 -2.75
C ILE A 261 -6.15 13.51 -2.49
N TYR A 262 -4.88 13.42 -2.09
CA TYR A 262 -4.26 12.16 -1.72
C TYR A 262 -4.09 12.10 -0.21
N ASP A 263 -4.85 11.23 0.45
CA ASP A 263 -4.90 11.12 1.91
C ASP A 263 -3.78 10.22 2.49
N GLY A 264 -2.84 9.81 1.65
CA GLY A 264 -1.71 8.99 2.08
C GLY A 264 -2.05 7.50 2.19
N ILE A 265 -1.40 6.85 3.15
CA ILE A 265 -1.55 5.40 3.43
C ILE A 265 -2.03 5.20 4.85
N ARG A 266 -2.61 4.01 5.13
CA ARG A 266 -3.05 3.58 6.46
C ARG A 266 -4.14 4.46 7.07
N SER A 267 -4.96 5.06 6.24
CA SER A 267 -6.12 5.82 6.69
C SER A 267 -7.23 4.89 7.19
N SER A 268 -7.97 5.31 8.21
CA SER A 268 -9.18 4.57 8.58
C SER A 268 -10.33 4.92 7.63
N PRO A 269 -11.35 4.06 7.47
CA PRO A 269 -12.55 4.40 6.72
C PRO A 269 -13.20 5.69 7.19
N GLU A 270 -13.18 5.98 8.49
CA GLU A 270 -13.71 7.20 9.09
C GLU A 270 -12.90 8.43 8.67
N GLN A 271 -11.57 8.35 8.69
CA GLN A 271 -10.71 9.43 8.23
C GLN A 271 -11.00 9.79 6.77
N LEU A 272 -11.07 8.78 5.90
CA LEU A 272 -11.38 8.98 4.49
C LEU A 272 -12.78 9.58 4.27
N ALA A 273 -13.78 9.13 5.03
CA ALA A 273 -15.14 9.67 4.96
C ALA A 273 -15.18 11.14 5.42
N ASN A 274 -14.46 11.49 6.48
CA ASN A 274 -14.32 12.88 6.94
C ASN A 274 -13.64 13.75 5.88
N THR A 275 -12.56 13.28 5.26
CA THR A 275 -11.91 14.00 4.14
C THR A 275 -12.89 14.19 2.97
N CYS A 276 -13.75 13.21 2.66
CA CYS A 276 -14.78 13.37 1.64
C CYS A 276 -15.75 14.52 1.94
N ILE A 277 -16.15 14.65 3.21
CA ILE A 277 -17.06 15.69 3.67
C ILE A 277 -16.40 17.07 3.65
N GLU A 278 -15.21 17.17 4.26
CA GLU A 278 -14.48 18.42 4.44
C GLU A 278 -14.05 19.03 3.11
N GLU A 279 -13.61 18.20 2.17
CA GLU A 279 -13.12 18.62 0.86
C GLU A 279 -14.21 18.71 -0.22
N GLY A 280 -15.40 18.17 0.03
CA GLY A 280 -16.48 18.14 -0.94
C GLY A 280 -16.11 17.39 -2.22
N VAL A 281 -15.66 16.15 -2.08
CA VAL A 281 -15.16 15.35 -3.20
C VAL A 281 -16.29 14.88 -4.11
N HIS A 282 -15.99 14.74 -5.40
CA HIS A 282 -16.93 14.30 -6.42
C HIS A 282 -16.75 12.84 -6.82
N ILE A 283 -15.59 12.26 -6.54
CA ILE A 283 -15.25 10.86 -6.82
C ILE A 283 -14.25 10.35 -5.81
N VAL A 284 -14.35 9.08 -5.42
CA VAL A 284 -13.41 8.43 -4.52
C VAL A 284 -12.74 7.25 -5.19
N GLY A 285 -11.40 7.19 -5.12
CA GLY A 285 -10.60 6.05 -5.52
C GLY A 285 -9.96 5.38 -4.30
N LEU A 286 -10.31 4.12 -4.05
CA LEU A 286 -9.71 3.32 -2.97
C LEU A 286 -8.70 2.32 -3.55
N SER A 287 -7.47 2.35 -3.05
CA SER A 287 -6.43 1.40 -3.43
C SER A 287 -6.18 0.41 -2.30
N ILE A 288 -6.53 -0.86 -2.49
CA ILE A 288 -6.46 -1.90 -1.46
C ILE A 288 -5.74 -3.13 -2.01
N LEU A 289 -4.57 -3.44 -1.44
CA LEU A 289 -3.77 -4.61 -1.81
C LEU A 289 -3.82 -5.72 -0.72
N SER A 290 -4.42 -5.41 0.42
CA SER A 290 -4.66 -6.38 1.50
C SER A 290 -5.96 -7.16 1.28
N GLY A 291 -6.06 -8.39 1.81
CA GLY A 291 -7.28 -9.21 1.71
C GLY A 291 -8.50 -8.68 2.48
N SER A 292 -8.43 -7.48 3.07
CA SER A 292 -9.49 -6.86 3.86
C SER A 292 -10.42 -5.93 3.06
N HIS A 293 -10.33 -5.94 1.72
CA HIS A 293 -11.08 -5.03 0.84
C HIS A 293 -12.59 -5.05 1.06
N LEU A 294 -13.21 -6.23 1.21
CA LEU A 294 -14.67 -6.33 1.43
C LEU A 294 -15.11 -5.63 2.70
N PHE A 295 -14.37 -5.82 3.80
CA PHE A 295 -14.69 -5.21 5.08
C PHE A 295 -14.48 -3.69 5.04
N LEU A 296 -13.33 -3.24 4.59
CA LEU A 296 -12.96 -1.81 4.56
C LEU A 296 -13.88 -1.00 3.64
N VAL A 297 -14.21 -1.53 2.46
CA VAL A 297 -15.13 -0.87 1.52
C VAL A 297 -16.54 -0.83 2.10
N LYS A 298 -17.02 -1.91 2.72
CA LYS A 298 -18.33 -1.94 3.37
C LYS A 298 -18.47 -0.87 4.45
N GLU A 299 -17.48 -0.77 5.34
CA GLU A 299 -17.48 0.26 6.39
C GLU A 299 -17.41 1.67 5.80
N PHE A 300 -16.56 1.90 4.80
CA PHE A 300 -16.46 3.19 4.14
C PHE A 300 -17.78 3.61 3.46
N LEU A 301 -18.41 2.70 2.69
CA LEU A 301 -19.71 2.98 2.04
C LEU A 301 -20.83 3.25 3.06
N LYS A 302 -20.79 2.59 4.22
CA LYS A 302 -21.73 2.87 5.32
C LYS A 302 -21.55 4.32 5.80
N LEU A 303 -20.33 4.75 6.06
CA LEU A 303 -20.02 6.11 6.51
C LEU A 303 -20.42 7.18 5.49
N LEU A 304 -20.21 6.93 4.18
CA LEU A 304 -20.68 7.83 3.13
C LEU A 304 -22.21 7.95 3.11
N ARG A 305 -22.94 6.87 3.34
CA ARG A 305 -24.40 6.90 3.44
C ARG A 305 -24.88 7.72 4.64
N GLU A 306 -24.24 7.53 5.81
CA GLU A 306 -24.51 8.30 7.01
C GLU A 306 -24.25 9.80 6.81
N ALA A 307 -23.22 10.14 6.01
CA ALA A 307 -22.88 11.50 5.62
C ALA A 307 -23.76 12.06 4.47
N LYS A 308 -24.73 11.31 3.95
CA LYS A 308 -25.58 11.67 2.81
C LYS A 308 -24.82 11.90 1.48
N LEU A 309 -23.66 11.28 1.34
CA LEU A 309 -22.82 11.28 0.14
C LEU A 309 -23.05 10.03 -0.73
N ILE A 310 -24.32 9.64 -0.88
CA ILE A 310 -24.74 8.38 -1.55
C ILE A 310 -24.41 8.41 -3.04
N ASP A 311 -24.48 9.57 -3.66
CA ASP A 311 -24.28 9.75 -5.10
C ASP A 311 -22.79 9.92 -5.48
N THR A 312 -21.89 9.91 -4.51
CA THR A 312 -20.44 10.02 -4.79
C THR A 312 -19.91 8.69 -5.32
N PRO A 313 -19.48 8.62 -6.60
CA PRO A 313 -18.95 7.39 -7.16
C PRO A 313 -17.71 6.91 -6.41
N VAL A 314 -17.69 5.63 -6.03
CA VAL A 314 -16.56 4.98 -5.40
C VAL A 314 -15.97 3.95 -6.36
N VAL A 315 -14.69 4.11 -6.65
CA VAL A 315 -13.91 3.20 -7.49
C VAL A 315 -12.91 2.47 -6.61
N VAL A 316 -12.80 1.17 -6.75
CA VAL A 316 -11.87 0.35 -5.97
C VAL A 316 -10.85 -0.30 -6.89
N GLY A 317 -9.57 -0.17 -6.57
CA GLY A 317 -8.49 -0.81 -7.30
C GLY A 317 -7.54 -1.56 -6.37
N GLY A 318 -6.85 -2.55 -6.90
CA GLY A 318 -5.86 -3.32 -6.15
C GLY A 318 -5.82 -4.80 -6.51
N ILE A 319 -5.29 -5.63 -5.59
CA ILE A 319 -5.28 -7.09 -5.76
C ILE A 319 -6.62 -7.63 -5.25
N ILE A 320 -7.61 -7.61 -6.14
CA ILE A 320 -8.98 -8.03 -5.84
C ILE A 320 -9.28 -9.32 -6.59
N PRO A 321 -9.67 -10.39 -5.88
CA PRO A 321 -10.09 -11.63 -6.52
C PRO A 321 -11.32 -11.43 -7.41
N PRO A 322 -11.40 -12.10 -8.57
CA PRO A 322 -12.55 -11.97 -9.46
C PRO A 322 -13.90 -12.31 -8.82
N THR A 323 -13.91 -13.18 -7.83
CA THR A 323 -15.11 -13.54 -7.05
C THR A 323 -15.61 -12.42 -6.15
N ASP A 324 -14.73 -11.49 -5.78
CA ASP A 324 -15.07 -10.39 -4.88
C ASP A 324 -15.40 -9.11 -5.62
N GLU A 325 -15.02 -9.00 -6.90
CA GLU A 325 -15.43 -7.91 -7.78
C GLU A 325 -16.95 -7.75 -7.83
N LYS A 326 -17.67 -8.86 -8.08
CA LYS A 326 -19.15 -8.87 -8.09
C LYS A 326 -19.74 -8.38 -6.77
N LYS A 327 -19.19 -8.85 -5.64
CA LYS A 327 -19.66 -8.45 -4.30
C LYS A 327 -19.44 -6.96 -4.05
N LEU A 328 -18.31 -6.40 -4.48
CA LEU A 328 -18.04 -4.97 -4.35
C LEU A 328 -19.04 -4.13 -5.15
N ILE A 329 -19.35 -4.53 -6.38
CA ILE A 329 -20.38 -3.87 -7.19
C ILE A 329 -21.76 -3.95 -6.53
N GLU A 330 -22.14 -5.13 -6.02
CA GLU A 330 -23.40 -5.33 -5.27
C GLU A 330 -23.49 -4.48 -3.99
N MET A 331 -22.37 -4.16 -3.35
CA MET A 331 -22.31 -3.25 -2.20
C MET A 331 -22.50 -1.78 -2.56
N GLY A 332 -22.37 -1.41 -3.85
CA GLY A 332 -22.52 -0.04 -4.34
C GLY A 332 -21.23 0.61 -4.83
N VAL A 333 -20.18 -0.16 -5.07
CA VAL A 333 -18.98 0.33 -5.74
C VAL A 333 -19.28 0.54 -7.23
N SER A 334 -18.87 1.69 -7.76
CA SER A 334 -19.18 2.06 -9.17
C SER A 334 -18.32 1.29 -10.18
N SER A 335 -17.09 1.00 -9.84
CA SER A 335 -16.17 0.21 -10.68
C SER A 335 -15.07 -0.43 -9.86
N VAL A 336 -14.63 -1.61 -10.29
CA VAL A 336 -13.50 -2.33 -9.68
C VAL A 336 -12.41 -2.52 -10.72
N PHE A 337 -11.18 -2.18 -10.38
CA PHE A 337 -10.00 -2.35 -11.22
C PHE A 337 -9.06 -3.39 -10.59
N THR A 338 -8.81 -4.45 -11.33
CA THR A 338 -7.93 -5.54 -10.95
C THR A 338 -6.65 -5.50 -11.78
N PRO A 339 -5.60 -6.25 -11.46
CA PRO A 339 -4.40 -6.33 -12.29
C PRO A 339 -4.66 -6.72 -13.76
N LYS A 340 -5.79 -7.37 -14.05
CA LYS A 340 -6.20 -7.71 -15.43
C LYS A 340 -6.64 -6.50 -16.27
N ASN A 341 -6.98 -5.39 -15.63
CA ASN A 341 -7.46 -4.18 -16.30
C ASN A 341 -6.33 -3.22 -16.73
N PHE A 342 -5.08 -3.63 -16.55
CA PHE A 342 -3.89 -2.88 -16.97
C PHE A 342 -3.42 -3.18 -18.41
N GLN A 343 -4.32 -3.69 -19.25
CA GLN A 343 -4.05 -3.86 -20.68
C GLN A 343 -4.43 -2.64 -21.51
#